data_099c6805c8b7b5eab71cef53de0b4d01
#
_entry.id   099c6805c8b7b5eab71cef53de0b4d01
#
_cell.length_a   1.000
_cell.length_b   1.000
_cell.length_c   1.000
_cell.angle_alpha   90.00
_cell.angle_beta   90.00
_cell.angle_gamma   90.00
#
_symmetry.space_group_name_H-M   'P 1'
#
loop_
_entity.id
_entity.type
_entity.pdbx_description
1 polymer ?
#
loop_
_entity_poly.entity_id
_entity_poly.type
_entity_poly.pdbx_seq_one_letter_code
_entity_poly.pdbx_strand_id
1 'polypeptide(L)'
;MTWPDNFKAVTDWFQGAPLRILSIIAFAIFFQYFINRAINRGIRTYSEKNSTSARQLDRARTTTMVLKSTLNSLVWVIAVFMVLAEFGLNLAPLIASAGVIGVALGLGAQTLVRDVLSGIFLLFEDQFGVGDLVQVANISGKVESVGLRITTIRDKKGVLWHVRNGEITMVGNSSQPKSKR
;
A
#
# COMPACT_ATOMS: atom_id res chain seq x y z
N MET A 1 12.24 -54.90 -20.98
CA MET A 1 10.97 -54.71 -20.21
C MET A 1 10.61 -53.26 -20.30
N THR A 2 9.79 -52.87 -21.26
CA THR A 2 9.37 -51.45 -21.46
C THR A 2 8.21 -51.20 -20.54
N TRP A 3 8.41 -50.27 -19.58
CA TRP A 3 7.34 -49.81 -18.70
C TRP A 3 6.26 -49.14 -19.55
N PRO A 4 4.97 -49.35 -19.25
CA PRO A 4 3.88 -48.72 -20.00
C PRO A 4 4.03 -47.21 -19.95
N ASP A 5 3.73 -46.54 -21.06
CA ASP A 5 3.88 -45.08 -21.24
C ASP A 5 3.16 -44.26 -20.13
N ASN A 6 2.10 -44.83 -19.57
CA ASN A 6 1.39 -44.27 -18.40
C ASN A 6 2.27 -44.16 -17.14
N PHE A 7 3.26 -45.05 -16.96
CA PHE A 7 4.14 -45.02 -15.80
C PHE A 7 5.18 -43.89 -15.92
N LYS A 8 5.67 -43.64 -17.13
CA LYS A 8 6.56 -42.52 -17.41
C LYS A 8 5.84 -41.19 -17.20
N ALA A 9 4.61 -41.05 -17.70
CA ALA A 9 3.80 -39.84 -17.50
C ALA A 9 3.56 -39.56 -16.02
N VAL A 10 3.33 -40.57 -15.19
CA VAL A 10 3.16 -40.43 -13.74
C VAL A 10 4.47 -40.03 -13.07
N THR A 11 5.62 -40.65 -13.47
CA THR A 11 6.93 -40.29 -12.89
C THR A 11 7.37 -38.90 -13.29
N ASP A 12 7.12 -38.48 -14.52
CA ASP A 12 7.42 -37.12 -14.99
C ASP A 12 6.54 -36.09 -14.31
N TRP A 13 5.27 -36.44 -14.04
CA TRP A 13 4.38 -35.59 -13.25
C TRP A 13 4.88 -35.43 -11.79
N PHE A 14 5.28 -36.55 -11.17
CA PHE A 14 5.81 -36.52 -9.78
C PHE A 14 7.13 -35.78 -9.66
N GLN A 15 7.96 -35.76 -10.69
CA GLN A 15 9.23 -35.04 -10.71
C GLN A 15 9.03 -33.54 -11.02
N GLY A 16 8.01 -33.17 -11.76
CA GLY A 16 7.74 -31.78 -12.14
C GLY A 16 6.78 -31.05 -11.21
N ALA A 17 5.58 -31.56 -11.02
CA ALA A 17 4.52 -30.88 -10.28
C ALA A 17 4.79 -30.73 -8.77
N PRO A 18 5.27 -31.74 -8.03
CA PRO A 18 5.56 -31.59 -6.61
C PRO A 18 6.66 -30.58 -6.34
N LEU A 19 7.70 -30.55 -7.18
CA LEU A 19 8.78 -29.59 -7.03
C LEU A 19 8.29 -28.13 -7.26
N ARG A 20 7.41 -27.92 -8.23
CA ARG A 20 6.79 -26.63 -8.49
C ARG A 20 5.87 -26.20 -7.33
N ILE A 21 5.04 -27.12 -6.82
CA ILE A 21 4.18 -26.84 -5.65
C ILE A 21 5.03 -26.48 -4.44
N LEU A 22 6.11 -27.23 -4.17
CA LEU A 22 7.03 -26.89 -3.08
C LEU A 22 7.69 -25.53 -3.28
N SER A 23 8.08 -25.19 -4.51
CA SER A 23 8.67 -23.88 -4.81
C SER A 23 7.67 -22.75 -4.63
N ILE A 24 6.40 -22.93 -5.01
CA ILE A 24 5.33 -21.94 -4.79
C ILE A 24 5.12 -21.71 -3.30
N ILE A 25 5.02 -22.77 -2.51
CA ILE A 25 4.83 -22.68 -1.05
C ILE A 25 6.05 -22.02 -0.39
N ALA A 26 7.26 -22.43 -0.76
CA ALA A 26 8.49 -21.86 -0.23
C ALA A 26 8.59 -20.37 -0.55
N PHE A 27 8.23 -19.97 -1.79
CA PHE A 27 8.21 -18.56 -2.20
C PHE A 27 7.14 -17.76 -1.44
N ALA A 28 5.95 -18.33 -1.22
CA ALA A 28 4.89 -17.69 -0.46
C ALA A 28 5.32 -17.44 1.00
N ILE A 29 5.95 -18.44 1.64
CA ILE A 29 6.49 -18.33 3.01
C ILE A 29 7.61 -17.29 3.06
N PHE A 30 8.54 -17.30 2.08
CA PHE A 30 9.62 -16.33 1.98
C PHE A 30 9.08 -14.90 1.84
N PHE A 31 8.11 -14.71 0.95
CA PHE A 31 7.50 -13.40 0.71
C PHE A 31 6.72 -12.91 1.93
N GLN A 32 5.97 -13.79 2.59
CA GLN A 32 5.30 -13.52 3.86
C GLN A 32 6.28 -13.11 4.96
N TYR A 33 7.41 -13.82 5.09
CA TYR A 33 8.47 -13.45 6.05
C TYR A 33 9.02 -12.05 5.75
N PHE A 34 9.28 -11.76 4.48
CA PHE A 34 9.80 -10.46 4.06
C PHE A 34 8.82 -9.31 4.35
N ILE A 35 7.53 -9.49 4.01
CA ILE A 35 6.45 -8.54 4.32
C ILE A 35 6.40 -8.28 5.83
N ASN A 36 6.31 -9.34 6.63
CA ASN A 36 6.20 -9.22 8.08
C ASN A 36 7.44 -8.53 8.68
N ARG A 37 8.62 -8.82 8.16
CA ARG A 37 9.87 -8.17 8.59
C ARG A 37 9.90 -6.68 8.22
N ALA A 38 9.49 -6.32 6.99
CA ALA A 38 9.45 -4.93 6.54
C ALA A 38 8.48 -4.09 7.38
N ILE A 39 7.28 -4.61 7.61
CA ILE A 39 6.26 -3.94 8.44
C ILE A 39 6.75 -3.78 9.89
N ASN A 40 7.34 -4.83 10.48
CA ASN A 40 7.87 -4.76 11.85
C ASN A 40 8.99 -3.73 11.99
N ARG A 41 9.88 -3.62 11.00
CA ARG A 41 10.94 -2.60 11.00
C ARG A 41 10.36 -1.19 10.94
N GLY A 42 9.40 -0.95 10.04
CA GLY A 42 8.76 0.36 9.91
C GLY A 42 8.12 0.85 11.21
N ILE A 43 7.44 -0.05 11.94
CA ILE A 43 6.80 0.30 13.21
C ILE A 43 7.82 0.57 14.30
N ARG A 44 8.85 -0.25 14.40
CA ARG A 44 9.90 -0.08 15.40
C ARG A 44 10.57 1.29 15.26
N THR A 45 10.93 1.67 14.03
CA THR A 45 11.53 2.98 13.75
C THR A 45 10.57 4.13 14.08
N TYR A 46 9.28 3.97 13.81
CA TYR A 46 8.27 4.98 14.16
C TYR A 46 8.07 5.12 15.66
N SER A 47 8.06 4.01 16.39
CA SER A 47 7.89 3.98 17.87
C SER A 47 9.10 4.57 18.61
N GLU A 48 10.30 4.34 18.12
CA GLU A 48 11.54 4.87 18.74
C GLU A 48 11.69 6.40 18.54
N LYS A 49 11.13 6.95 17.48
CA LYS A 49 11.33 8.35 17.10
C LYS A 49 10.31 9.32 17.71
N ASN A 50 9.18 8.81 18.17
CA ASN A 50 8.13 9.63 18.77
C ASN A 50 7.85 9.12 20.19
N SER A 51 8.05 9.95 21.21
CA SER A 51 7.59 9.71 22.59
C SER A 51 6.04 9.70 22.61
N THR A 52 5.48 8.55 22.25
CA THR A 52 4.10 8.40 21.84
C THR A 52 3.24 8.01 23.04
N SER A 53 2.09 8.66 23.19
CA SER A 53 1.09 8.27 24.19
C SER A 53 0.67 6.79 23.96
N ALA A 54 0.36 6.07 25.04
CA ALA A 54 -0.06 4.67 24.99
C ALA A 54 -1.18 4.41 23.95
N ARG A 55 -2.13 5.36 23.82
CA ARG A 55 -3.22 5.28 22.83
C ARG A 55 -2.73 5.28 21.36
N GLN A 56 -1.65 6.00 21.06
CA GLN A 56 -1.13 6.03 19.68
C GLN A 56 -0.43 4.72 19.34
N LEU A 57 0.27 4.13 20.32
CA LEU A 57 0.90 2.81 20.16
C LEU A 57 -0.15 1.71 19.91
N ASP A 58 -1.24 1.72 20.66
CA ASP A 58 -2.33 0.74 20.48
C ASP A 58 -2.99 0.86 19.10
N ARG A 59 -3.25 2.09 18.63
CA ARG A 59 -3.78 2.32 17.29
C ARG A 59 -2.80 1.85 16.20
N ALA A 60 -1.52 2.19 16.32
CA ALA A 60 -0.50 1.75 15.39
C ALA A 60 -0.40 0.21 15.34
N ARG A 61 -0.48 -0.45 16.50
CA ARG A 61 -0.46 -1.91 16.62
C ARG A 61 -1.67 -2.56 15.93
N THR A 62 -2.87 -2.05 16.18
CA THR A 62 -4.10 -2.57 15.56
C THR A 62 -4.09 -2.39 14.04
N THR A 63 -3.74 -1.19 13.55
CA THR A 63 -3.62 -0.92 12.11
C THR A 63 -2.61 -1.86 11.44
N THR A 64 -1.50 -2.12 12.12
CA THR A 64 -0.49 -3.05 11.64
C THR A 64 -0.97 -4.48 11.58
N MET A 65 -1.69 -4.94 12.60
CA MET A 65 -2.25 -6.30 12.59
C MET A 65 -3.19 -6.49 11.40
N VAL A 66 -4.08 -5.53 11.17
CA VAL A 66 -5.00 -5.55 10.01
C VAL A 66 -4.23 -5.58 8.70
N LEU A 67 -3.24 -4.69 8.54
CA LEU A 67 -2.43 -4.64 7.31
C LEU A 67 -1.69 -5.95 7.05
N LYS A 68 -1.05 -6.52 8.08
CA LYS A 68 -0.39 -7.82 7.98
C LYS A 68 -1.35 -8.94 7.60
N SER A 69 -2.50 -9.01 8.28
CA SER A 69 -3.50 -10.04 8.00
C SER A 69 -3.98 -9.96 6.56
N THR A 70 -4.30 -8.75 6.08
CA THR A 70 -4.75 -8.54 4.70
C THR A 70 -3.68 -8.94 3.68
N LEU A 71 -2.43 -8.50 3.86
CA LEU A 71 -1.34 -8.83 2.94
C LEU A 71 -1.00 -10.31 2.95
N ASN A 72 -0.97 -10.94 4.13
CA ASN A 72 -0.74 -12.37 4.25
C ASN A 72 -1.86 -13.19 3.61
N SER A 73 -3.13 -12.79 3.80
CA SER A 73 -4.27 -13.44 3.14
C SER A 73 -4.16 -13.36 1.62
N LEU A 74 -3.74 -12.21 1.08
CA LEU A 74 -3.56 -12.03 -0.36
C LEU A 74 -2.46 -12.96 -0.91
N VAL A 75 -1.32 -13.07 -0.22
CA VAL A 75 -0.23 -13.98 -0.60
C VAL A 75 -0.71 -15.42 -0.66
N TRP A 76 -1.48 -15.86 0.35
CA TRP A 76 -1.99 -17.23 0.39
C TRP A 76 -3.07 -17.48 -0.67
N VAL A 77 -3.94 -16.53 -0.96
CA VAL A 77 -4.93 -16.65 -2.06
C VAL A 77 -4.21 -16.85 -3.40
N ILE A 78 -3.17 -16.06 -3.67
CA ILE A 78 -2.37 -16.21 -4.90
C ILE A 78 -1.65 -17.57 -4.92
N ALA A 79 -1.04 -17.96 -3.81
CA ALA A 79 -0.35 -19.27 -3.73
C ALA A 79 -1.32 -20.43 -3.97
N VAL A 80 -2.53 -20.38 -3.40
CA VAL A 80 -3.57 -21.40 -3.64
C VAL A 80 -3.95 -21.45 -5.12
N PHE A 81 -4.15 -20.31 -5.79
CA PHE A 81 -4.45 -20.26 -7.22
C PHE A 81 -3.31 -20.88 -8.04
N MET A 82 -2.07 -20.57 -7.72
CA MET A 82 -0.92 -21.15 -8.41
C MET A 82 -0.84 -22.69 -8.21
N VAL A 83 -1.11 -23.17 -7.01
CA VAL A 83 -1.15 -24.62 -6.72
C VAL A 83 -2.30 -25.29 -7.47
N LEU A 84 -3.49 -24.68 -7.51
CA LEU A 84 -4.62 -25.21 -8.28
C LEU A 84 -4.32 -25.29 -9.79
N ALA A 85 -3.56 -24.33 -10.32
CA ALA A 85 -3.09 -24.36 -11.70
C ALA A 85 -2.20 -25.57 -12.01
N GLU A 86 -1.33 -25.95 -11.07
CA GLU A 86 -0.46 -27.14 -11.21
C GLU A 86 -1.27 -28.46 -11.25
N PHE A 87 -2.45 -28.48 -10.67
CA PHE A 87 -3.40 -29.58 -10.80
C PHE A 87 -4.18 -29.60 -12.12
N GLY A 88 -3.90 -28.66 -13.04
CA GLY A 88 -4.57 -28.58 -14.34
C GLY A 88 -5.98 -28.01 -14.28
N LEU A 89 -6.37 -27.41 -13.16
CA LEU A 89 -7.69 -26.77 -13.03
C LEU A 89 -7.78 -25.52 -13.89
N ASN A 90 -8.91 -25.35 -14.58
CA ASN A 90 -9.17 -24.13 -15.34
C ASN A 90 -9.47 -22.97 -14.39
N LEU A 91 -8.51 -22.08 -14.21
CA LEU A 91 -8.64 -20.91 -13.34
C LEU A 91 -9.25 -19.69 -14.03
N ALA A 92 -9.57 -19.74 -15.32
CA ALA A 92 -10.11 -18.59 -16.05
C ALA A 92 -11.35 -17.97 -15.39
N PRO A 93 -12.35 -18.74 -14.89
CA PRO A 93 -13.50 -18.17 -14.19
C PRO A 93 -13.13 -17.50 -12.86
N LEU A 94 -12.16 -18.07 -12.12
CA LEU A 94 -11.69 -17.53 -10.85
C LEU A 94 -10.93 -16.22 -11.04
N ILE A 95 -10.05 -16.19 -12.06
CA ILE A 95 -9.31 -14.97 -12.42
C ILE A 95 -10.25 -13.87 -12.90
N ALA A 96 -11.26 -14.21 -13.72
CA ALA A 96 -12.27 -13.27 -14.15
C ALA A 96 -13.03 -12.67 -12.96
N SER A 97 -13.46 -13.50 -12.03
CA SER A 97 -14.16 -13.06 -10.80
C SER A 97 -13.27 -12.19 -9.92
N ALA A 98 -12.00 -12.58 -9.73
CA ALA A 98 -11.01 -11.80 -9.01
C ALA A 98 -10.76 -10.44 -9.69
N GLY A 99 -10.78 -10.40 -11.03
CA GLY A 99 -10.68 -9.16 -11.81
C GLY A 99 -11.81 -8.19 -11.52
N VAL A 100 -13.05 -8.66 -11.47
CA VAL A 100 -14.22 -7.82 -11.13
C VAL A 100 -14.09 -7.26 -9.71
N ILE A 101 -13.70 -8.11 -8.74
CA ILE A 101 -13.43 -7.69 -7.35
C ILE A 101 -12.30 -6.65 -7.32
N GLY A 102 -11.22 -6.89 -8.09
CA GLY A 102 -10.09 -5.96 -8.20
C GLY A 102 -10.49 -4.59 -8.72
N VAL A 103 -11.33 -4.53 -9.75
CA VAL A 103 -11.87 -3.26 -10.27
C VAL A 103 -12.71 -2.55 -9.22
N ALA A 104 -13.60 -3.26 -8.51
CA ALA A 104 -14.42 -2.68 -7.46
C ALA A 104 -13.57 -2.09 -6.31
N LEU A 105 -12.54 -2.83 -5.86
CA LEU A 105 -11.59 -2.36 -4.86
C LEU A 105 -10.77 -1.17 -5.36
N GLY A 106 -10.35 -1.18 -6.64
CA GLY A 106 -9.61 -0.08 -7.27
C GLY A 106 -10.41 1.21 -7.31
N LEU A 107 -11.68 1.13 -7.71
CA LEU A 107 -12.60 2.27 -7.68
C LEU A 107 -12.83 2.79 -6.25
N GLY A 108 -12.97 1.87 -5.28
CA GLY A 108 -13.09 2.23 -3.86
C GLY A 108 -11.82 2.91 -3.29
N ALA A 109 -10.64 2.56 -3.80
CA ALA A 109 -9.35 3.11 -3.35
C ALA A 109 -8.87 4.31 -4.19
N GLN A 110 -9.57 4.72 -5.24
CA GLN A 110 -9.17 5.75 -6.19
C GLN A 110 -8.80 7.08 -5.52
N THR A 111 -9.59 7.50 -4.53
CA THR A 111 -9.33 8.76 -3.79
C THR A 111 -8.04 8.68 -2.98
N LEU A 112 -7.75 7.51 -2.38
CA LEU A 112 -6.52 7.30 -1.62
C LEU A 112 -5.28 7.42 -2.52
N VAL A 113 -5.34 6.80 -3.71
CA VAL A 113 -4.25 6.89 -4.69
C VAL A 113 -4.05 8.33 -5.15
N ARG A 114 -5.13 9.04 -5.47
CA ARG A 114 -5.09 10.46 -5.82
C ARG A 114 -4.43 11.29 -4.73
N ASP A 115 -4.86 11.12 -3.46
CA ASP A 115 -4.31 11.88 -2.34
C ASP A 115 -2.80 11.69 -2.19
N VAL A 116 -2.33 10.44 -2.30
CA VAL A 116 -0.90 10.10 -2.18
C VAL A 116 -0.09 10.67 -3.33
N LEU A 117 -0.55 10.50 -4.58
CA LEU A 117 0.14 11.04 -5.74
C LEU A 117 0.21 12.57 -5.68
N SER A 118 -0.90 13.24 -5.34
CA SER A 118 -0.92 14.69 -5.16
C SER A 118 0.08 15.13 -4.09
N GLY A 119 0.17 14.43 -2.95
CA GLY A 119 1.14 14.75 -1.90
C GLY A 119 2.59 14.61 -2.36
N ILE A 120 2.90 13.59 -3.16
CA ILE A 120 4.22 13.42 -3.76
C ILE A 120 4.55 14.59 -4.70
N PHE A 121 3.63 14.97 -5.59
CA PHE A 121 3.85 16.07 -6.54
C PHE A 121 3.94 17.43 -5.84
N LEU A 122 3.12 17.70 -4.82
CA LEU A 122 3.21 18.92 -4.02
C LEU A 122 4.62 19.12 -3.42
N LEU A 123 5.21 18.03 -2.91
CA LEU A 123 6.58 18.04 -2.36
C LEU A 123 7.65 18.11 -3.45
N PHE A 124 7.46 17.39 -4.56
CA PHE A 124 8.44 17.33 -5.65
C PHE A 124 8.53 18.65 -6.43
N GLU A 125 7.40 19.33 -6.62
CA GLU A 125 7.30 20.61 -7.32
C GLU A 125 7.55 21.81 -6.40
N ASP A 126 7.78 21.59 -5.10
CA ASP A 126 8.02 22.63 -4.10
C ASP A 126 6.93 23.73 -4.12
N GLN A 127 5.66 23.30 -4.27
CA GLN A 127 4.54 24.24 -4.33
C GLN A 127 4.39 24.98 -3.01
N PHE A 128 4.58 24.30 -1.88
CA PHE A 128 4.68 24.86 -0.54
C PHE A 128 5.34 23.88 0.44
N GLY A 129 5.92 24.43 1.49
CA GLY A 129 6.57 23.68 2.56
C GLY A 129 6.02 23.97 3.95
N VAL A 130 6.56 23.26 4.95
CA VAL A 130 6.24 23.51 6.35
C VAL A 130 6.68 24.94 6.74
N GLY A 131 5.76 25.71 7.29
CA GLY A 131 6.01 27.10 7.69
C GLY A 131 5.44 28.12 6.73
N ASP A 132 5.11 27.75 5.49
CA ASP A 132 4.55 28.65 4.49
C ASP A 132 3.14 29.13 4.84
N LEU A 133 2.84 30.35 4.44
CA LEU A 133 1.49 30.92 4.48
C LEU A 133 0.82 30.61 3.14
N VAL A 134 -0.18 29.71 3.19
CA VAL A 134 -0.89 29.26 2.00
C VAL A 134 -2.37 29.56 2.09
N GLN A 135 -2.97 29.67 0.91
CA GLN A 135 -4.40 29.68 0.72
C GLN A 135 -4.78 28.45 -0.14
N VAL A 136 -5.56 27.55 0.43
CA VAL A 136 -6.07 26.33 -0.21
C VAL A 136 -7.58 26.35 -0.11
N ALA A 137 -8.25 26.39 -1.24
CA ALA A 137 -9.70 26.58 -1.31
C ALA A 137 -10.15 27.76 -0.45
N ASN A 138 -10.94 27.51 0.61
CA ASN A 138 -11.46 28.55 1.51
C ASN A 138 -10.65 28.69 2.81
N ILE A 139 -9.49 28.02 2.91
CA ILE A 139 -8.66 27.99 4.12
C ILE A 139 -7.39 28.79 3.85
N SER A 140 -7.12 29.80 4.68
CA SER A 140 -5.85 30.53 4.68
C SER A 140 -5.14 30.32 6.00
N GLY A 141 -3.88 29.91 5.97
CA GLY A 141 -3.14 29.63 7.19
C GLY A 141 -1.70 29.22 6.96
N LYS A 142 -1.02 28.91 8.06
CA LYS A 142 0.35 28.43 8.07
C LYS A 142 0.37 26.90 7.98
N VAL A 143 1.18 26.37 7.08
CA VAL A 143 1.40 24.91 6.95
C VAL A 143 2.17 24.41 8.16
N GLU A 144 1.61 23.46 8.90
CA GLU A 144 2.29 22.80 10.03
C GLU A 144 2.97 21.50 9.65
N SER A 145 2.33 20.74 8.74
CA SER A 145 2.94 19.53 8.22
C SER A 145 2.42 19.18 6.83
N VAL A 146 3.28 18.62 6.00
CA VAL A 146 2.93 18.07 4.70
C VAL A 146 3.19 16.57 4.77
N GLY A 147 2.12 15.77 4.76
CA GLY A 147 2.20 14.32 4.71
C GLY A 147 1.94 13.81 3.30
N LEU A 148 2.10 12.50 3.07
CA LEU A 148 1.82 11.88 1.77
C LEU A 148 0.36 12.03 1.35
N ARG A 149 -0.58 11.97 2.30
CA ARG A 149 -2.02 12.00 2.01
C ARG A 149 -2.70 13.28 2.48
N ILE A 150 -2.22 13.88 3.58
CA ILE A 150 -2.88 14.98 4.27
C ILE A 150 -1.86 16.08 4.55
N THR A 151 -2.22 17.30 4.23
CA THR A 151 -1.55 18.53 4.66
C THR A 151 -2.31 19.15 5.82
N THR A 152 -1.60 19.57 6.88
CA THR A 152 -2.18 20.28 8.03
C THR A 152 -1.87 21.75 7.95
N ILE A 153 -2.92 22.57 8.07
CA ILE A 153 -2.84 24.02 7.98
C ILE A 153 -3.50 24.61 9.23
N ARG A 154 -2.81 25.52 9.92
CA ARG A 154 -3.36 26.29 11.05
C ARG A 154 -3.80 27.66 10.58
N ASP A 155 -5.08 27.95 10.76
CA ASP A 155 -5.62 29.27 10.41
C ASP A 155 -5.28 30.34 11.46
N LYS A 156 -5.63 31.63 11.17
CA LYS A 156 -5.41 32.75 12.06
C LYS A 156 -6.21 32.67 13.37
N LYS A 157 -7.26 31.83 13.41
CA LYS A 157 -8.09 31.63 14.61
C LYS A 157 -7.53 30.51 15.49
N GLY A 158 -6.43 29.85 15.06
CA GLY A 158 -5.81 28.73 15.76
C GLY A 158 -6.42 27.36 15.43
N VAL A 159 -7.40 27.29 14.52
CA VAL A 159 -8.01 26.02 14.11
C VAL A 159 -7.05 25.23 13.21
N LEU A 160 -6.89 23.95 13.50
CA LEU A 160 -6.06 23.03 12.71
C LEU A 160 -6.92 22.31 11.67
N TRP A 161 -6.65 22.59 10.41
CA TRP A 161 -7.33 22.00 9.26
C TRP A 161 -6.53 20.83 8.70
N HIS A 162 -7.19 19.69 8.49
CA HIS A 162 -6.62 18.53 7.84
C HIS A 162 -7.17 18.45 6.43
N VAL A 163 -6.37 18.84 5.44
CA VAL A 163 -6.76 18.90 4.03
C VAL A 163 -6.19 17.67 3.32
N ARG A 164 -7.03 16.93 2.61
CA ARG A 164 -6.56 15.82 1.75
C ARG A 164 -5.83 16.39 0.54
N ASN A 165 -4.63 15.87 0.26
CA ASN A 165 -3.79 16.42 -0.81
C ASN A 165 -4.49 16.34 -2.18
N GLY A 166 -5.26 15.29 -2.44
CA GLY A 166 -6.03 15.12 -3.69
C GLY A 166 -7.20 16.10 -3.87
N GLU A 167 -7.55 16.86 -2.83
CA GLU A 167 -8.55 17.94 -2.89
C GLU A 167 -7.91 19.31 -3.12
N ILE A 168 -6.57 19.40 -3.05
CA ILE A 168 -5.83 20.63 -3.33
C ILE A 168 -5.67 20.76 -4.85
N THR A 169 -6.66 21.39 -5.49
CA THR A 169 -6.64 21.65 -6.93
C THR A 169 -5.92 22.94 -7.29
N MET A 170 -5.84 23.86 -6.33
CA MET A 170 -5.18 25.15 -6.48
C MET A 170 -4.66 25.61 -5.13
N VAL A 171 -3.43 26.12 -5.11
CA VAL A 171 -2.80 26.68 -3.93
C VAL A 171 -2.22 28.06 -4.24
N GLY A 172 -2.46 29.02 -3.37
CA GLY A 172 -1.75 30.29 -3.37
C GLY A 172 -0.71 30.26 -2.25
N ASN A 173 0.58 30.38 -2.58
CA ASN A 173 1.66 30.48 -1.60
C ASN A 173 2.13 31.94 -1.47
N SER A 174 1.89 32.55 -0.33
CA SER A 174 2.27 33.93 -0.05
C SER A 174 3.70 34.05 0.47
N SER A 175 4.35 32.95 0.81
CA SER A 175 5.72 32.92 1.35
C SER A 175 6.78 32.75 0.28
N GLN A 176 6.42 32.33 -0.93
CA GLN A 176 7.38 32.22 -2.03
C GLN A 176 7.88 33.61 -2.46
N PRO A 177 9.21 33.77 -2.70
CA PRO A 177 9.77 35.03 -3.15
C PRO A 177 9.17 35.42 -4.50
N LYS A 178 8.82 36.70 -4.63
CA LYS A 178 8.36 37.25 -5.92
C LYS A 178 9.46 37.02 -6.96
N SER A 179 9.11 36.34 -8.05
CA SER A 179 10.02 36.22 -9.19
C SER A 179 10.44 37.63 -9.64
N LYS A 180 11.74 37.93 -9.57
CA LYS A 180 12.28 39.15 -10.21
C LYS A 180 12.12 38.94 -11.73
N ARG A 181 11.14 39.63 -12.33
CA ARG A 181 11.10 39.87 -13.77
C ARG A 181 12.19 40.83 -14.18
#